data_221092a15a728907215ee8f021dd8de7
#
_entry.id   221092a15a728907215ee8f021dd8de7
#
_cell.length_a   1.000
_cell.length_b   1.000
_cell.length_c   1.000
_cell.angle_alpha   90.00
_cell.angle_beta   90.00
_cell.angle_gamma   90.00
#
_symmetry.space_group_name_H-M   'P 1'
#
loop_
_entity.id
_entity.type
_entity.pdbx_description
1 polymer ?
#
loop_
_entity_poly.entity_id
_entity_poly.type
_entity_poly.pdbx_seq_one_letter_code
_entity_poly.pdbx_strand_id
1 'polypeptide(L)'
;MDKCINNLIDDQYEYSTITHTRNVARAILINDSKEVCLLHVVGIDDFGNRNYYETPGGGINNDESLEEAVLREIHEETGFHASIITYLGYVDDYYNLIKRHNITHYFLLKAESFDHEELEEYEKEIISEKVWVSFDKAIKLYENMKKEKLEILVSKRELPVLLKAIKYLED
;
A
#
# COMPACT_ATOMS: atom_id res chain seq x y z
N MET A 1 22.52 -4.43 3.89
CA MET A 1 21.92 -4.90 2.62
C MET A 1 20.89 -3.89 2.19
N ASP A 2 20.97 -3.43 0.97
CA ASP A 2 19.95 -2.56 0.38
C ASP A 2 18.61 -3.32 0.35
N LYS A 3 17.60 -2.78 1.04
CA LYS A 3 16.25 -3.38 1.11
C LYS A 3 15.31 -2.78 0.08
N CYS A 4 15.83 -2.14 -0.98
CA CYS A 4 15.04 -1.64 -2.09
C CYS A 4 14.39 -2.82 -2.82
N ILE A 5 13.05 -2.84 -2.87
CA ILE A 5 12.28 -3.87 -3.57
C ILE A 5 12.14 -3.49 -5.04
N ASN A 6 11.85 -2.21 -5.30
CA ASN A 6 11.64 -1.68 -6.63
C ASN A 6 11.96 -0.18 -6.67
N ASN A 7 12.40 0.28 -7.83
CA ASN A 7 12.51 1.70 -8.14
C ASN A 7 11.51 2.00 -9.26
N LEU A 8 10.43 2.66 -8.92
CA LEU A 8 9.32 2.94 -9.81
C LEU A 8 9.47 4.32 -10.44
N ILE A 9 9.84 4.35 -11.70
CA ILE A 9 9.82 5.56 -12.52
C ILE A 9 8.41 5.73 -13.09
N ASP A 10 7.84 6.94 -12.96
CA ASP A 10 6.55 7.27 -13.58
C ASP A 10 6.71 7.40 -15.09
N ASP A 11 6.25 6.38 -15.81
CA ASP A 11 6.21 6.31 -17.27
C ASP A 11 4.80 6.55 -17.84
N GLN A 12 3.85 6.94 -16.98
CA GLN A 12 2.45 7.13 -17.33
C GLN A 12 2.05 8.60 -17.51
N TYR A 13 2.67 9.48 -16.75
CA TYR A 13 2.43 10.92 -16.79
C TYR A 13 3.66 11.66 -17.30
N GLU A 14 3.42 12.80 -17.96
CA GLU A 14 4.50 13.65 -18.44
C GLU A 14 5.45 14.05 -17.31
N TYR A 15 6.75 14.02 -17.58
CA TYR A 15 7.78 14.38 -16.59
C TYR A 15 7.54 15.78 -16.04
N SER A 16 7.67 15.90 -14.74
CA SER A 16 7.71 17.18 -14.05
C SER A 16 8.76 17.17 -12.95
N THR A 17 9.24 18.37 -12.59
CA THR A 17 10.19 18.51 -11.49
C THR A 17 9.54 18.12 -10.17
N ILE A 18 10.14 17.15 -9.48
CA ILE A 18 9.70 16.73 -8.13
C ILE A 18 9.95 17.87 -7.15
N THR A 19 8.92 18.22 -6.38
CA THR A 19 8.96 19.35 -5.43
C THR A 19 9.02 18.91 -3.98
N HIS A 20 8.63 17.68 -3.67
CA HIS A 20 8.63 17.18 -2.28
C HIS A 20 8.75 15.66 -2.23
N THR A 21 9.29 15.19 -1.09
CA THR A 21 9.40 13.76 -0.77
C THR A 21 8.50 13.44 0.41
N ARG A 22 7.81 12.29 0.34
CA ARG A 22 6.97 11.76 1.41
C ARG A 22 7.41 10.36 1.80
N ASN A 23 7.60 10.13 3.09
CA ASN A 23 7.77 8.78 3.64
C ASN A 23 6.39 8.18 3.94
N VAL A 24 6.20 6.93 3.56
CA VAL A 24 4.95 6.17 3.68
C VAL A 24 5.24 4.82 4.30
N ALA A 25 4.40 4.35 5.20
CA ALA A 25 4.45 3.01 5.77
C ALA A 25 3.19 2.23 5.38
N ARG A 26 3.37 1.05 4.73
CA ARG A 26 2.30 0.17 4.27
C ARG A 26 2.53 -1.26 4.71
N ALA A 27 1.49 -2.07 4.71
CA ALA A 27 1.59 -3.46 5.10
C ALA A 27 0.95 -4.43 4.12
N ILE A 28 1.61 -5.57 3.92
CA ILE A 28 0.95 -6.81 3.56
C ILE A 28 0.38 -7.37 4.88
N LEU A 29 -0.89 -7.09 5.14
CA LEU A 29 -1.60 -7.55 6.33
C LEU A 29 -2.25 -8.90 6.03
N ILE A 30 -1.90 -9.94 6.81
CA ILE A 30 -2.46 -11.28 6.64
C ILE A 30 -3.28 -11.70 7.85
N ASN A 31 -4.32 -12.52 7.62
CA ASN A 31 -5.09 -13.19 8.66
C ASN A 31 -4.55 -14.61 8.94
N ASP A 32 -5.20 -15.34 9.85
CA ASP A 32 -4.82 -16.72 10.20
C ASP A 32 -4.94 -17.71 9.02
N SER A 33 -5.80 -17.41 8.05
CA SER A 33 -5.93 -18.20 6.81
C SER A 33 -4.90 -17.82 5.74
N LYS A 34 -3.95 -16.94 6.04
CA LYS A 34 -2.96 -16.38 5.11
C LYS A 34 -3.61 -15.65 3.92
N GLU A 35 -4.77 -15.06 4.13
CA GLU A 35 -5.36 -14.13 3.16
C GLU A 35 -4.84 -12.71 3.40
N VAL A 36 -4.71 -11.95 2.31
CA VAL A 36 -4.21 -10.56 2.32
C VAL A 36 -5.38 -9.60 2.41
N CYS A 37 -5.26 -8.60 3.28
CA CYS A 37 -6.17 -7.48 3.34
C CYS A 37 -5.84 -6.46 2.26
N LEU A 38 -6.82 -6.11 1.43
CA LEU A 38 -6.72 -5.03 0.45
C LEU A 38 -7.86 -4.04 0.65
N LEU A 39 -7.56 -2.78 0.40
CA LEU A 39 -8.54 -1.70 0.36
C LEU A 39 -8.97 -1.48 -1.10
N HIS A 40 -10.28 -1.47 -1.35
CA HIS A 40 -10.84 -1.08 -2.63
C HIS A 40 -11.05 0.43 -2.64
N VAL A 41 -10.27 1.12 -3.44
CA VAL A 41 -10.28 2.58 -3.56
C VAL A 41 -11.11 2.98 -4.78
N VAL A 42 -12.16 3.76 -4.55
CA VAL A 42 -13.07 4.26 -5.59
C VAL A 42 -13.31 5.74 -5.35
N GLY A 43 -13.16 6.55 -6.37
CA GLY A 43 -13.39 7.99 -6.23
C GLY A 43 -12.86 8.79 -7.41
N ILE A 44 -12.84 10.11 -7.25
CA ILE A 44 -12.29 11.03 -8.24
C ILE A 44 -11.35 12.00 -7.51
N ASP A 45 -10.14 12.14 -8.03
CA ASP A 45 -9.16 13.12 -7.54
C ASP A 45 -8.31 13.69 -8.68
N ASP A 46 -7.14 14.28 -8.36
CA ASP A 46 -6.21 14.87 -9.32
C ASP A 46 -5.75 13.88 -10.42
N PHE A 47 -5.75 12.56 -10.13
CA PHE A 47 -5.47 11.51 -11.11
C PHE A 47 -6.68 11.12 -11.97
N GLY A 48 -7.86 11.68 -11.70
CA GLY A 48 -9.13 11.31 -12.33
C GLY A 48 -9.89 10.23 -11.57
N ASN A 49 -10.57 9.33 -12.30
CA ASN A 49 -11.31 8.23 -11.69
C ASN A 49 -10.36 7.20 -11.07
N ARG A 50 -10.62 6.85 -9.82
CA ARG A 50 -9.97 5.76 -9.10
C ARG A 50 -10.89 4.55 -9.01
N ASN A 51 -10.39 3.39 -9.35
CA ASN A 51 -11.04 2.11 -9.12
C ASN A 51 -9.97 1.02 -9.09
N TYR A 52 -9.28 0.91 -7.96
CA TYR A 52 -8.20 -0.04 -7.80
C TYR A 52 -8.13 -0.59 -6.38
N TYR A 53 -7.33 -1.64 -6.21
CA TYR A 53 -7.00 -2.21 -4.92
C TYR A 53 -5.61 -1.77 -4.50
N GLU A 54 -5.42 -1.47 -3.22
CA GLU A 54 -4.10 -1.23 -2.66
C GLU A 54 -3.97 -1.82 -1.24
N THR A 55 -2.72 -2.01 -0.83
CA THR A 55 -2.42 -2.39 0.55
C THR A 55 -2.71 -1.24 1.50
N PRO A 56 -3.18 -1.51 2.73
CA PRO A 56 -3.41 -0.46 3.72
C PRO A 56 -2.11 0.19 4.18
N GLY A 57 -2.19 1.47 4.54
CA GLY A 57 -1.08 2.26 5.04
C GLY A 57 -1.08 3.70 4.53
N GLY A 58 -0.29 4.55 5.14
CA GLY A 58 -0.27 5.98 4.86
C GLY A 58 1.01 6.70 5.29
N GLY A 59 0.91 8.00 5.46
CA GLY A 59 2.04 8.86 5.77
C GLY A 59 2.57 8.67 7.18
N ILE A 60 3.88 8.87 7.33
CA ILE A 60 4.55 8.84 8.63
C ILE A 60 4.46 10.22 9.26
N ASN A 61 3.99 10.30 10.50
CA ASN A 61 3.91 11.54 11.25
C ASN A 61 5.29 11.96 11.79
N ASN A 62 5.44 13.23 12.16
CA ASN A 62 6.64 13.70 12.83
C ASN A 62 6.82 12.95 14.16
N ASP A 63 8.07 12.58 14.47
CA ASP A 63 8.46 11.87 15.68
C ASP A 63 7.93 10.42 15.81
N GLU A 64 7.41 9.85 14.73
CA GLU A 64 6.91 8.49 14.66
C GLU A 64 7.93 7.58 13.94
N SER A 65 8.19 6.39 14.49
CA SER A 65 8.99 5.37 13.82
C SER A 65 8.20 4.71 12.68
N LEU A 66 8.89 4.00 11.78
CA LEU A 66 8.23 3.24 10.70
C LEU A 66 7.27 2.19 11.24
N GLU A 67 7.65 1.52 12.33
CA GLU A 67 6.86 0.49 13.00
C GLU A 67 5.61 1.07 13.67
N GLU A 68 5.75 2.21 14.35
CA GLU A 68 4.60 2.92 14.94
C GLU A 68 3.63 3.40 13.85
N ALA A 69 4.16 4.00 12.79
CA ALA A 69 3.36 4.47 11.67
C ALA A 69 2.54 3.35 11.03
N VAL A 70 3.18 2.22 10.69
CA VAL A 70 2.46 1.13 10.03
C VAL A 70 1.39 0.52 10.93
N LEU A 71 1.65 0.36 12.23
CA LEU A 71 0.66 -0.18 13.16
C LEU A 71 -0.53 0.77 13.36
N ARG A 72 -0.29 2.08 13.45
CA ARG A 72 -1.33 3.10 13.52
C ARG A 72 -2.20 3.10 12.27
N GLU A 73 -1.59 3.19 11.08
CA GLU A 73 -2.30 3.21 9.79
C GLU A 73 -3.15 1.94 9.60
N ILE A 74 -2.60 0.77 9.93
CA ILE A 74 -3.34 -0.50 9.85
C ILE A 74 -4.56 -0.45 10.77
N HIS A 75 -4.42 0.03 12.00
CA HIS A 75 -5.56 0.14 12.92
C HIS A 75 -6.61 1.14 12.39
N GLU A 76 -6.19 2.33 11.98
CA GLU A 76 -7.08 3.40 11.49
C GLU A 76 -7.87 2.95 10.25
N GLU A 77 -7.21 2.37 9.25
CA GLU A 77 -7.85 2.01 7.97
C GLU A 77 -8.58 0.67 8.01
N THR A 78 -8.17 -0.28 8.86
CA THR A 78 -8.70 -1.64 8.83
C THR A 78 -9.44 -2.05 10.08
N GLY A 79 -9.28 -1.35 11.21
CA GLY A 79 -9.80 -1.70 12.52
C GLY A 79 -9.05 -2.85 13.21
N PHE A 80 -7.97 -3.36 12.62
CA PHE A 80 -7.20 -4.44 13.20
C PHE A 80 -6.00 -3.94 13.99
N HIS A 81 -5.84 -4.46 15.20
CA HIS A 81 -4.54 -4.51 15.86
C HIS A 81 -3.72 -5.61 15.22
N ALA A 82 -2.44 -5.36 14.98
CA ALA A 82 -1.59 -6.29 14.26
C ALA A 82 -0.22 -6.42 14.92
N SER A 83 0.45 -7.53 14.65
CA SER A 83 1.85 -7.75 15.01
C SER A 83 2.75 -7.75 13.78
N ILE A 84 3.96 -7.18 13.92
CA ILE A 84 4.94 -7.14 12.83
C ILE A 84 5.64 -8.51 12.75
N ILE A 85 5.55 -9.17 11.60
CA ILE A 85 6.33 -10.37 11.31
C ILE A 85 7.73 -9.99 10.84
N THR A 86 7.82 -9.09 9.84
CA THR A 86 9.09 -8.63 9.30
C THR A 86 8.96 -7.33 8.51
N TYR A 87 10.08 -6.61 8.38
CA TYR A 87 10.22 -5.53 7.40
C TYR A 87 10.63 -6.10 6.05
N LEU A 88 9.81 -5.92 5.02
CA LEU A 88 10.05 -6.45 3.68
C LEU A 88 11.06 -5.59 2.89
N GLY A 89 11.08 -4.29 3.10
CA GLY A 89 11.88 -3.35 2.36
C GLY A 89 11.10 -2.13 1.93
N TYR A 90 11.62 -1.36 0.97
CA TYR A 90 10.94 -0.16 0.46
C TYR A 90 10.85 -0.15 -1.07
N VAL A 91 9.88 0.59 -1.56
CA VAL A 91 9.75 0.98 -2.97
C VAL A 91 10.07 2.48 -3.06
N ASP A 92 10.92 2.83 -4.00
CA ASP A 92 11.29 4.20 -4.32
C ASP A 92 10.46 4.64 -5.53
N ASP A 93 9.37 5.39 -5.29
CA ASP A 93 8.35 5.65 -6.30
C ASP A 93 8.11 7.15 -6.56
N TYR A 94 7.99 7.48 -7.85
CA TYR A 94 7.81 8.85 -8.34
C TYR A 94 6.46 9.02 -9.00
N TYR A 95 5.81 10.16 -8.75
CA TYR A 95 4.52 10.55 -9.32
C TYR A 95 4.63 11.95 -9.95
N ASN A 96 4.79 11.99 -11.27
CA ASN A 96 5.02 13.22 -12.02
C ASN A 96 3.83 14.19 -11.93
N LEU A 97 2.61 13.67 -12.02
CA LEU A 97 1.40 14.50 -12.00
C LEU A 97 1.29 15.37 -10.74
N ILE A 98 1.63 14.82 -9.60
CA ILE A 98 1.58 15.51 -8.30
C ILE A 98 2.96 15.97 -7.81
N LYS A 99 4.00 15.86 -8.67
CA LYS A 99 5.38 16.31 -8.41
C LYS A 99 5.98 15.75 -7.12
N ARG A 100 5.66 14.46 -6.81
CA ARG A 100 5.99 13.84 -5.54
C ARG A 100 6.86 12.60 -5.71
N HIS A 101 7.87 12.51 -4.85
CA HIS A 101 8.67 11.32 -4.62
C HIS A 101 8.19 10.67 -3.32
N ASN A 102 7.86 9.39 -3.35
CA ASN A 102 7.58 8.60 -2.17
C ASN A 102 8.73 7.63 -1.87
N ILE A 103 9.00 7.44 -0.60
CA ILE A 103 9.75 6.29 -0.10
C ILE A 103 8.74 5.47 0.68
N THR A 104 8.23 4.40 0.05
CA THR A 104 7.16 3.58 0.62
C THR A 104 7.75 2.34 1.27
N HIS A 105 7.74 2.31 2.59
CA HIS A 105 8.23 1.21 3.42
C HIS A 105 7.14 0.15 3.59
N TYR A 106 7.50 -1.12 3.41
CA TYR A 106 6.58 -2.24 3.50
C TYR A 106 6.93 -3.22 4.60
N PHE A 107 5.90 -3.63 5.33
CA PHE A 107 5.98 -4.64 6.37
C PHE A 107 5.06 -5.81 6.04
N LEU A 108 5.41 -6.99 6.51
CA LEU A 108 4.51 -8.13 6.62
C LEU A 108 3.97 -8.15 8.04
N LEU A 109 2.64 -8.02 8.18
CA LEU A 109 1.94 -7.98 9.44
C LEU A 109 0.93 -9.10 9.55
N LYS A 110 0.70 -9.56 10.78
CA LYS A 110 -0.39 -10.48 11.13
C LYS A 110 -1.49 -9.73 11.86
N ALA A 111 -2.72 -9.85 11.40
CA ALA A 111 -3.91 -9.34 12.09
C ALA A 111 -4.17 -10.16 13.36
N GLU A 112 -4.40 -9.49 14.48
CA GLU A 112 -4.62 -10.12 15.81
C GLU A 112 -6.09 -9.96 16.23
N SER A 113 -6.51 -8.77 16.59
CA SER A 113 -7.85 -8.47 17.06
C SER A 113 -8.46 -7.30 16.28
N PHE A 114 -9.76 -7.30 16.17
CA PHE A 114 -10.53 -6.24 15.54
C PHE A 114 -11.30 -5.45 16.58
N ASP A 115 -11.33 -4.12 16.44
CA ASP A 115 -12.28 -3.29 17.15
C ASP A 115 -13.08 -2.39 16.19
N HIS A 116 -12.55 -1.23 15.77
CA HIS A 116 -13.23 -0.32 14.84
C HIS A 116 -12.21 0.46 14.00
N GLU A 117 -12.65 0.90 12.84
CA GLU A 117 -11.87 1.74 11.93
C GLU A 117 -11.96 3.22 12.35
N GLU A 118 -10.88 3.96 12.15
CA GLU A 118 -10.80 5.40 12.43
C GLU A 118 -10.39 6.18 11.16
N LEU A 119 -11.12 5.95 10.07
CA LEU A 119 -10.85 6.57 8.77
C LEU A 119 -10.94 8.10 8.85
N GLU A 120 -10.00 8.78 8.22
CA GLU A 120 -10.08 10.22 7.97
C GLU A 120 -11.25 10.53 7.00
N GLU A 121 -11.74 11.78 7.00
CA GLU A 121 -12.92 12.13 6.21
C GLU A 121 -12.74 11.84 4.71
N TYR A 122 -11.56 12.15 4.14
CA TYR A 122 -11.29 11.85 2.74
C TYR A 122 -11.17 10.34 2.46
N GLU A 123 -10.71 9.54 3.41
CA GLU A 123 -10.62 8.08 3.30
C GLU A 123 -12.00 7.44 3.26
N LYS A 124 -12.93 7.94 4.09
CA LYS A 124 -14.35 7.52 4.05
C LYS A 124 -15.00 7.75 2.69
N GLU A 125 -14.53 8.77 1.96
CA GLU A 125 -15.06 9.09 0.63
C GLU A 125 -14.50 8.16 -0.46
N ILE A 126 -13.27 7.65 -0.30
CA ILE A 126 -12.58 6.90 -1.35
C ILE A 126 -12.39 5.41 -1.05
N ILE A 127 -12.33 5.00 0.21
CA ILE A 127 -12.24 3.57 0.57
C ILE A 127 -13.66 2.99 0.59
N SER A 128 -14.01 2.24 -0.45
CA SER A 128 -15.34 1.67 -0.60
C SER A 128 -15.54 0.41 0.22
N GLU A 129 -14.52 -0.42 0.34
CA GLU A 129 -14.55 -1.66 1.10
C GLU A 129 -13.15 -2.18 1.43
N LYS A 130 -13.09 -3.04 2.43
CA LYS A 130 -11.94 -3.83 2.82
C LYS A 130 -12.22 -5.30 2.48
N VAL A 131 -11.30 -5.94 1.76
CA VAL A 131 -11.45 -7.33 1.31
C VAL A 131 -10.29 -8.20 1.76
N TRP A 132 -10.61 -9.44 2.14
CA TRP A 132 -9.63 -10.49 2.39
C TRP A 132 -9.59 -11.43 1.20
N VAL A 133 -8.42 -11.61 0.61
CA VAL A 133 -8.24 -12.44 -0.59
C VAL A 133 -6.98 -13.29 -0.47
N SER A 134 -6.98 -14.46 -1.13
CA SER A 134 -5.75 -15.24 -1.25
C SER A 134 -4.66 -14.46 -1.99
N PHE A 135 -3.39 -14.81 -1.78
CA PHE A 135 -2.27 -14.19 -2.51
C PHE A 135 -2.44 -14.34 -4.03
N ASP A 136 -2.87 -15.51 -4.51
CA ASP A 136 -3.12 -15.74 -5.94
C ASP A 136 -4.19 -14.79 -6.50
N LYS A 137 -5.25 -14.56 -5.72
CA LYS A 137 -6.29 -13.61 -6.12
C LYS A 137 -5.80 -12.18 -6.08
N ALA A 138 -4.99 -11.79 -5.08
CA ALA A 138 -4.37 -10.48 -5.00
C ALA A 138 -3.47 -10.21 -6.22
N ILE A 139 -2.61 -11.17 -6.58
CA ILE A 139 -1.77 -11.08 -7.78
C ILE A 139 -2.62 -10.83 -9.03
N LYS A 140 -3.67 -11.64 -9.23
CA LYS A 140 -4.59 -11.50 -10.37
C LYS A 140 -5.29 -10.14 -10.39
N LEU A 141 -5.69 -9.61 -9.22
CA LEU A 141 -6.28 -8.27 -9.11
C LEU A 141 -5.29 -7.22 -9.61
N TYR A 142 -4.03 -7.24 -9.15
CA TYR A 142 -3.01 -6.29 -9.61
C TYR A 142 -2.66 -6.45 -11.08
N GLU A 143 -2.61 -7.65 -11.61
CA GLU A 143 -2.38 -7.90 -13.03
C GLU A 143 -3.52 -7.38 -13.91
N ASN A 144 -4.77 -7.50 -13.46
CA ASN A 144 -5.97 -7.15 -14.24
C ASN A 144 -6.37 -5.67 -14.11
N MET A 145 -5.95 -4.97 -13.05
CA MET A 145 -6.33 -3.55 -12.89
C MET A 145 -5.43 -2.57 -13.64
N LYS A 146 -4.53 -3.06 -14.53
CA LYS A 146 -3.64 -2.22 -15.36
C LYS A 146 -4.37 -1.58 -16.55
N LYS A 147 -5.43 -0.81 -16.29
CA LYS A 147 -6.26 -0.19 -17.33
C LYS A 147 -6.04 1.31 -17.44
N GLU A 148 -5.91 1.97 -16.30
CA GLU A 148 -5.70 3.40 -16.21
C GLU A 148 -4.27 3.70 -15.73
N LYS A 149 -3.79 4.90 -15.97
CA LYS A 149 -2.40 5.30 -15.68
C LYS A 149 -2.01 5.09 -14.21
N LEU A 150 -2.86 5.55 -13.27
CA LEU A 150 -2.60 5.39 -11.84
C LEU A 150 -2.65 3.93 -11.42
N GLU A 151 -3.60 3.15 -11.95
CA GLU A 151 -3.72 1.72 -11.67
C GLU A 151 -2.45 0.96 -12.09
N ILE A 152 -1.84 1.33 -13.23
CA ILE A 152 -0.57 0.77 -13.68
C ILE A 152 0.54 1.08 -12.68
N LEU A 153 0.64 2.31 -12.18
CA LEU A 153 1.64 2.71 -11.18
C LEU A 153 1.44 1.96 -9.85
N VAL A 154 0.21 1.85 -9.37
CA VAL A 154 -0.13 1.09 -8.15
C VAL A 154 0.23 -0.38 -8.32
N SER A 155 -0.12 -1.00 -9.44
CA SER A 155 0.25 -2.39 -9.72
C SER A 155 1.77 -2.60 -9.74
N LYS A 156 2.52 -1.72 -10.40
CA LYS A 156 3.99 -1.78 -10.45
C LYS A 156 4.63 -1.62 -9.07
N ARG A 157 4.01 -0.86 -8.18
CA ARG A 157 4.47 -0.68 -6.79
C ARG A 157 4.19 -1.90 -5.93
N GLU A 158 2.95 -2.42 -5.97
CA GLU A 158 2.44 -3.40 -5.01
C GLU A 158 2.77 -4.85 -5.39
N LEU A 159 2.75 -5.20 -6.68
CA LEU A 159 2.97 -6.58 -7.11
C LEU A 159 4.34 -7.16 -6.69
N PRO A 160 5.47 -6.46 -6.84
CA PRO A 160 6.76 -6.97 -6.36
C PRO A 160 6.81 -7.19 -4.85
N VAL A 161 6.06 -6.39 -4.09
CA VAL A 161 5.97 -6.51 -2.62
C VAL A 161 5.19 -7.77 -2.23
N LEU A 162 4.05 -8.03 -2.89
CA LEU A 162 3.28 -9.26 -2.70
C LEU A 162 4.13 -10.50 -2.97
N LEU A 163 4.86 -10.53 -4.09
CA LEU A 163 5.73 -11.65 -4.44
C LEU A 163 6.84 -11.86 -3.39
N LYS A 164 7.38 -10.79 -2.84
CA LYS A 164 8.38 -10.87 -1.77
C LYS A 164 7.80 -11.41 -0.46
N ALA A 165 6.57 -11.02 -0.12
CA ALA A 165 5.87 -11.54 1.05
C ALA A 165 5.58 -13.05 0.94
N ILE A 166 5.13 -13.50 -0.23
CA ILE A 166 4.92 -14.93 -0.51
C ILE A 166 6.20 -15.72 -0.28
N LYS A 167 7.29 -15.27 -0.92
CA LYS A 167 8.58 -15.94 -0.78
C LYS A 167 9.03 -16.04 0.68
N TYR A 168 8.82 -14.99 1.46
CA TYR A 168 9.14 -15.01 2.90
C TYR A 168 8.30 -16.03 3.69
N LEU A 169 7.03 -16.24 3.30
CA LEU A 169 6.13 -17.17 3.98
C LEU A 169 6.32 -18.63 3.57
N GLU A 170 7.04 -18.89 2.46
CA GLU A 170 7.37 -20.22 1.97
C GLU A 170 8.74 -20.73 2.48
N ASP A 171 9.66 -19.80 2.86
CA ASP A 171 10.97 -20.10 3.45
C ASP A 171 10.83 -20.49 4.95
#